data_cbb70bd87490b0a43aededada16d34ae
#
_entry.id   cbb70bd87490b0a43aededada16d34ae
#
_cell.length_a   1.000
_cell.length_b   1.000
_cell.length_c   1.000
_cell.angle_alpha   90.00
_cell.angle_beta   90.00
_cell.angle_gamma   90.00
#
_symmetry.space_group_name_H-M   'P 1'
#
loop_
_entity.id
_entity.type
_entity.pdbx_description
1 polymer ?
#
loop_
_entity_poly.entity_id
_entity_poly.type
_entity_poly.pdbx_seq_one_letter_code
_entity_poly.pdbx_strand_id
1 'polypeptide(L)'
;MRFAVARQEGLTEERAALIDDGYERSAELSDAHKAVLAFTDAMLAGGAPPAPAVRELRSHYTDAQLAELGLGVALFHGMSKMLIVLGMEPDEMDTTVSATPDVRR
;
A
#
# COMPACT_ATOMS: atom_id res chain seq x y z
N MET A 1 -4.17 2.05 -10.90
CA MET A 1 -4.06 3.54 -10.90
C MET A 1 -2.94 3.96 -9.96
N ARG A 2 -2.04 4.78 -10.44
CA ARG A 2 -0.95 5.30 -9.62
C ARG A 2 -0.94 6.82 -9.69
N PHE A 3 -0.87 7.43 -8.53
CA PHE A 3 -0.84 8.89 -8.45
C PHE A 3 0.57 9.43 -8.67
N ALA A 4 0.69 10.66 -9.17
CA ALA A 4 1.98 11.33 -9.38
C ALA A 4 2.79 11.39 -8.09
N VAL A 5 2.12 11.62 -6.98
CA VAL A 5 2.78 11.70 -5.68
C VAL A 5 3.54 10.41 -5.38
N ALA A 6 2.94 9.26 -5.64
CA ALA A 6 3.62 7.97 -5.44
C ALA A 6 4.87 7.85 -6.32
N ARG A 7 4.79 8.30 -7.57
CA ARG A 7 5.94 8.28 -8.47
C ARG A 7 7.03 9.24 -8.01
N GLN A 8 6.65 10.43 -7.53
CA GLN A 8 7.59 11.41 -6.98
C GLN A 8 8.30 10.89 -5.74
N GLU A 9 7.61 10.06 -4.95
CA GLU A 9 8.19 9.45 -3.75
C GLU A 9 8.95 8.15 -4.05
N GLY A 10 9.18 7.85 -5.32
CA GLY A 10 10.04 6.74 -5.73
C GLY A 10 9.33 5.49 -6.21
N LEU A 11 8.00 5.48 -6.29
CA LEU A 11 7.28 4.33 -6.83
C LEU A 11 7.29 4.39 -8.35
N THR A 12 8.30 3.77 -8.95
CA THR A 12 8.41 3.64 -10.40
C THR A 12 7.62 2.43 -10.88
N GLU A 13 7.45 2.31 -12.20
CA GLU A 13 6.81 1.13 -12.79
C GLU A 13 7.61 -0.15 -12.49
N GLU A 14 8.93 -0.07 -12.51
CA GLU A 14 9.81 -1.19 -12.20
C GLU A 14 9.64 -1.64 -10.75
N ARG A 15 9.56 -0.69 -9.82
CA ARG A 15 9.36 -1.02 -8.41
C ARG A 15 7.95 -1.56 -8.16
N ALA A 16 6.95 -1.00 -8.81
CA ALA A 16 5.58 -1.49 -8.70
C ALA A 16 5.45 -2.92 -9.22
N ALA A 17 6.20 -3.29 -10.26
CA ALA A 17 6.20 -4.64 -10.80
C ALA A 17 6.78 -5.68 -9.85
N LEU A 18 7.55 -5.26 -8.83
CA LEU A 18 8.08 -6.17 -7.80
C LEU A 18 6.99 -6.61 -6.80
N ILE A 19 5.87 -5.89 -6.78
CA ILE A 19 4.76 -6.20 -5.87
C ILE A 19 3.86 -7.22 -6.56
N ASP A 20 4.24 -8.47 -6.43
CA ASP A 20 3.51 -9.61 -6.99
C ASP A 20 3.41 -10.73 -5.95
N ASP A 21 2.82 -11.85 -6.31
CA ASP A 21 2.64 -12.98 -5.39
C ASP A 21 3.97 -13.61 -4.95
N GLY A 22 5.05 -13.33 -5.65
CA GLY A 22 6.38 -13.81 -5.32
C GLY A 22 7.25 -12.83 -4.55
N TYR A 23 6.67 -11.75 -4.01
CA TYR A 23 7.45 -10.67 -3.38
C TYR A 23 8.39 -11.15 -2.27
N GLU A 24 8.02 -12.19 -1.56
CA GLU A 24 8.83 -12.74 -0.47
C GLU A 24 10.22 -13.18 -0.92
N ARG A 25 10.32 -13.59 -2.17
CA ARG A 25 11.57 -14.09 -2.76
C ARG A 25 12.35 -12.99 -3.50
N SER A 26 11.82 -11.79 -3.56
CA SER A 26 12.49 -10.69 -4.25
C SER A 26 13.76 -10.30 -3.53
N ALA A 27 14.86 -10.18 -4.24
CA ALA A 27 16.12 -9.68 -3.72
C ALA A 27 16.16 -8.13 -3.73
N GLU A 28 15.23 -7.50 -4.43
CA GLU A 28 15.20 -6.05 -4.64
C GLU A 28 14.33 -5.31 -3.64
N LEU A 29 13.38 -6.02 -3.01
CA LEU A 29 12.55 -5.43 -1.97
C LEU A 29 13.25 -5.55 -0.62
N SER A 30 13.20 -4.47 0.18
CA SER A 30 13.74 -4.49 1.53
C SER A 30 12.88 -5.35 2.45
N ASP A 31 13.46 -5.78 3.57
CA ASP A 31 12.70 -6.53 4.58
C ASP A 31 11.55 -5.71 5.13
N ALA A 32 11.74 -4.38 5.27
CA ALA A 32 10.67 -3.48 5.70
C ALA A 32 9.49 -3.47 4.71
N HIS A 33 9.79 -3.39 3.41
CA HIS A 33 8.74 -3.43 2.37
C HIS A 33 8.04 -4.77 2.34
N LYS A 34 8.78 -5.87 2.48
CA LYS A 34 8.18 -7.21 2.54
C LYS A 34 7.25 -7.37 3.74
N ALA A 35 7.64 -6.79 4.88
CA ALA A 35 6.79 -6.82 6.08
C ALA A 35 5.47 -6.07 5.87
N VAL A 36 5.50 -4.93 5.17
CA VAL A 36 4.30 -4.18 4.81
C VAL A 36 3.40 -4.99 3.89
N LEU A 37 3.98 -5.64 2.89
CA LEU A 37 3.20 -6.45 1.94
C LEU A 37 2.54 -7.64 2.67
N ALA A 38 3.25 -8.29 3.57
CA ALA A 38 2.69 -9.38 4.37
C ALA A 38 1.56 -8.90 5.29
N PHE A 39 1.72 -7.73 5.90
CA PHE A 39 0.68 -7.11 6.71
C PHE A 39 -0.57 -6.81 5.88
N THR A 40 -0.37 -6.25 4.68
CA THR A 40 -1.46 -5.94 3.76
C THR A 40 -2.22 -7.21 3.36
N ASP A 41 -1.50 -8.26 3.01
CA ASP A 41 -2.11 -9.55 2.67
C ASP A 41 -2.94 -10.10 3.83
N ALA A 42 -2.42 -10.00 5.05
CA ALA A 42 -3.14 -10.45 6.24
C ALA A 42 -4.42 -9.65 6.48
N MET A 43 -4.36 -8.32 6.31
CA MET A 43 -5.55 -7.48 6.43
C MET A 43 -6.60 -7.83 5.38
N LEU A 44 -6.19 -8.03 4.14
CA LEU A 44 -7.12 -8.36 3.05
C LEU A 44 -7.72 -9.73 3.21
N ALA A 45 -6.98 -10.67 3.77
CA ALA A 45 -7.48 -12.02 4.04
C ALA A 45 -8.43 -12.08 5.24
N GLY A 46 -8.42 -11.06 6.10
CA GLY A 46 -9.33 -10.96 7.24
C GLY A 46 -8.96 -11.82 8.43
N GLY A 47 -7.76 -12.38 8.47
CA GLY A 47 -7.27 -13.17 9.59
C GLY A 47 -6.25 -12.43 10.43
N ALA A 48 -5.95 -12.96 11.60
CA ALA A 48 -4.87 -12.45 12.43
C ALA A 48 -3.52 -12.91 11.85
N PRO A 49 -2.55 -12.00 11.69
CA PRO A 49 -1.23 -12.39 11.22
C PRO A 49 -0.51 -13.22 12.30
N PRO A 50 0.40 -14.13 11.89
CA PRO A 50 1.22 -14.86 12.84
C PRO A 50 2.08 -13.91 13.70
N ALA A 51 2.32 -14.30 14.96
CA ALA A 51 3.11 -13.47 15.87
C ALA A 51 4.51 -13.10 15.33
N PRO A 52 5.25 -14.00 14.65
CA PRO A 52 6.53 -13.61 14.05
C PRO A 52 6.40 -12.50 13.01
N ALA A 53 5.34 -12.51 12.20
CA ALA A 53 5.11 -11.46 11.19
C ALA A 53 4.85 -10.11 11.86
N VAL A 54 4.10 -10.09 12.96
CA VAL A 54 3.85 -8.87 13.74
C VAL A 54 5.15 -8.32 14.33
N ARG A 55 5.99 -9.20 14.87
CA ARG A 55 7.30 -8.78 15.42
C ARG A 55 8.19 -8.19 14.33
N GLU A 56 8.23 -8.83 13.18
CA GLU A 56 9.01 -8.32 12.03
C GLU A 56 8.53 -6.94 11.62
N LEU A 57 7.23 -6.75 11.50
CA LEU A 57 6.65 -5.46 11.14
C LEU A 57 7.02 -4.38 12.18
N ARG A 58 6.91 -4.71 13.46
CA ARG A 58 7.25 -3.76 14.54
C ARG A 58 8.73 -3.45 14.65
N SER A 59 9.59 -4.29 14.10
CA SER A 59 11.02 -4.01 14.05
C SER A 59 11.37 -2.92 13.04
N HIS A 60 10.51 -2.65 12.08
CA HIS A 60 10.75 -1.67 11.01
C HIS A 60 9.93 -0.38 11.18
N TYR A 61 8.82 -0.41 11.89
CA TYR A 61 7.87 0.70 11.93
C TYR A 61 7.43 1.00 13.36
N THR A 62 7.19 2.28 13.64
CA THR A 62 6.62 2.73 14.91
C THR A 62 5.12 2.41 14.96
N ASP A 63 4.54 2.43 16.16
CA ASP A 63 3.10 2.21 16.32
C ASP A 63 2.29 3.27 15.57
N ALA A 64 2.76 4.52 15.55
CA ALA A 64 2.09 5.58 14.79
C ALA A 64 2.10 5.29 13.28
N GLN A 65 3.25 4.82 12.75
CA GLN A 65 3.36 4.43 11.35
C GLN A 65 2.46 3.23 11.02
N LEU A 66 2.37 2.26 11.92
CA LEU A 66 1.51 1.10 11.73
C LEU A 66 0.03 1.47 11.74
N ALA A 67 -0.37 2.42 12.59
CA ALA A 67 -1.74 2.93 12.59
C ALA A 67 -2.08 3.63 11.27
N GLU A 68 -1.17 4.45 10.76
CA GLU A 68 -1.32 5.12 9.46
C GLU A 68 -1.42 4.12 8.33
N LEU A 69 -0.54 3.14 8.31
CA LEU A 69 -0.53 2.09 7.30
C LEU A 69 -1.84 1.30 7.31
N GLY A 70 -2.27 0.86 8.49
CA GLY A 70 -3.52 0.11 8.64
C GLY A 70 -4.73 0.91 8.17
N LEU A 71 -4.79 2.18 8.53
CA LEU A 71 -5.87 3.07 8.09
C LEU A 71 -5.84 3.24 6.57
N GLY A 72 -4.66 3.43 5.98
CA GLY A 72 -4.50 3.54 4.53
C GLY A 72 -5.00 2.31 3.79
N VAL A 73 -4.60 1.12 4.22
CA VAL A 73 -5.06 -0.15 3.63
C VAL A 73 -6.58 -0.27 3.75
N ALA A 74 -7.14 0.01 4.93
CA ALA A 74 -8.58 -0.10 5.16
C ALA A 74 -9.37 0.86 4.27
N LEU A 75 -8.92 2.11 4.15
CA LEU A 75 -9.56 3.11 3.31
C LEU A 75 -9.52 2.72 1.84
N PHE A 76 -8.36 2.35 1.33
CA PHE A 76 -8.25 1.95 -0.08
C PHE A 76 -9.07 0.71 -0.38
N HIS A 77 -9.05 -0.28 0.49
CA HIS A 77 -9.81 -1.50 0.30
C HIS A 77 -11.32 -1.23 0.27
N GLY A 78 -11.82 -0.46 1.24
CA GLY A 78 -13.24 -0.14 1.32
C GLY A 78 -13.70 0.77 0.19
N MET A 79 -12.92 1.80 -0.13
CA MET A 79 -13.24 2.74 -1.21
C MET A 79 -13.25 2.05 -2.57
N SER A 80 -12.27 1.20 -2.84
CA SER A 80 -12.21 0.46 -4.10
C SER A 80 -13.44 -0.42 -4.28
N LYS A 81 -13.85 -1.13 -3.25
CA LYS A 81 -15.07 -1.95 -3.31
C LYS A 81 -16.32 -1.11 -3.53
N MET A 82 -16.41 0.03 -2.86
CA MET A 82 -17.54 0.93 -3.02
C MET A 82 -17.63 1.46 -4.45
N LEU A 83 -16.51 1.90 -5.02
CA LEU A 83 -16.46 2.41 -6.38
C LEU A 83 -16.87 1.34 -7.39
N ILE A 84 -16.40 0.11 -7.22
CA ILE A 84 -16.76 -1.01 -8.10
C ILE A 84 -18.25 -1.30 -8.01
N VAL A 85 -18.79 -1.40 -6.80
CA VAL A 85 -20.21 -1.71 -6.58
C VAL A 85 -21.12 -0.63 -7.16
N LEU A 86 -20.71 0.63 -7.02
CA LEU A 86 -21.50 1.76 -7.52
C LEU A 86 -21.24 2.08 -9.00
N GLY A 87 -20.32 1.38 -9.65
CA GLY A 87 -19.99 1.63 -11.04
C GLY A 87 -19.30 2.97 -11.27
N MET A 88 -18.62 3.49 -10.28
CA MET A 88 -17.97 4.81 -10.33
C MET A 88 -16.46 4.73 -10.53
N GLU A 89 -15.95 3.55 -10.86
CA GLU A 89 -14.52 3.35 -11.07
C GLU A 89 -14.09 4.09 -12.35
N PRO A 90 -13.04 4.93 -12.28
CA PRO A 90 -12.54 5.62 -13.46
C PRO A 90 -11.86 4.64 -14.41
N ASP A 91 -12.10 4.81 -15.72
CA ASP A 91 -11.50 3.94 -16.74
C ASP A 91 -10.00 4.14 -16.83
N GLU A 92 -9.57 5.37 -17.01
CA GLU A 92 -8.16 5.74 -17.06
C GLU A 92 -7.96 7.14 -16.49
N MET A 93 -6.75 7.39 -15.98
CA MET A 93 -6.37 8.71 -15.53
C MET A 93 -5.11 9.15 -16.27
N ASP A 94 -5.30 9.98 -17.29
CA ASP A 94 -4.20 10.53 -18.07
C ASP A 94 -3.44 11.61 -17.32
N THR A 95 -4.13 12.29 -16.42
CA THR A 95 -3.53 13.35 -15.62
C THR A 95 -3.36 12.91 -14.18
N THR A 96 -2.29 13.40 -13.60
CA THR A 96 -2.03 13.17 -12.19
C THR A 96 -2.75 14.20 -11.35
N VAL A 97 -3.56 13.73 -10.43
CA VAL A 97 -4.31 14.60 -9.55
C VAL A 97 -3.70 14.50 -8.15
N SER A 98 -3.36 15.63 -7.59
CA SER A 98 -2.98 15.68 -6.19
C SER A 98 -4.24 15.62 -5.34
N ALA A 99 -4.31 14.62 -4.47
CA ALA A 99 -5.48 14.45 -3.59
C ALA A 99 -5.60 15.57 -2.55
N THR A 100 -4.48 16.21 -2.25
CA THR A 100 -4.41 17.26 -1.24
C THR A 100 -3.70 18.47 -1.84
N PRO A 101 -4.19 19.68 -1.61
CA PRO A 101 -3.47 20.87 -2.03
C PRO A 101 -2.05 20.87 -1.46
N ASP A 102 -1.11 21.37 -2.25
CA ASP A 102 0.26 21.48 -1.77
C ASP A 102 0.32 22.55 -0.68
N VAL A 103 0.60 22.10 0.53
CA VAL A 103 0.72 22.98 1.69
C VAL A 103 2.15 23.38 2.00
N ARG A 104 3.09 22.90 1.24
CA ARG A 104 4.49 23.28 1.39
C ARG A 104 4.67 24.67 0.78
N ARG A 105 5.04 25.60 1.60
CA ARG A 105 5.18 27.00 1.23
C ARG A 105 6.51 27.52 1.73
#